data_d7d99c56a5abfbcf763327a72576cb84
#
_entry.id   d7d99c56a5abfbcf763327a72576cb84
#
_cell.length_a   1.000
_cell.length_b   1.000
_cell.length_c   1.000
_cell.angle_alpha   90.00
_cell.angle_beta   90.00
_cell.angle_gamma   90.00
#
_symmetry.space_group_name_H-M   'P 1'
#
loop_
_entity.id
_entity.type
_entity.pdbx_description
1 polymer ?
#
loop_
_entity_poly.entity_id
_entity_poly.type
_entity_poly.pdbx_seq_one_letter_code
_entity_poly.pdbx_strand_id
1 'polypeptide(L)'
;MDSTIRDSDMRRAAGLGTCECCDYVAISKKKESLVFIEETDLESTITDFKQKYAYLNAADQVELLYAEVLKEHRLKLYGSMLVLCRLSNSRDDVKAFLPNNAFQFWLVITSESSDSIVLDYLTDRLRGFLKSPLTREMMNVVDIIPSTKLAEKLSAQAMQID
;
A
#
# COMPACT_ATOMS: atom_id res chain seq x y z
N MET A 1 -5.63 20.30 14.18
CA MET A 1 -6.75 19.41 13.79
C MET A 1 -6.14 18.33 12.91
N ASP A 2 -5.92 17.18 13.50
CA ASP A 2 -5.42 16.01 12.78
C ASP A 2 -6.56 15.47 11.94
N SER A 3 -6.54 15.74 10.66
CA SER A 3 -7.45 15.14 9.69
C SER A 3 -6.85 13.85 9.13
N THR A 4 -6.64 12.86 9.98
CA THR A 4 -6.36 11.51 9.52
C THR A 4 -7.68 10.91 9.07
N ILE A 5 -8.00 11.02 7.79
CA ILE A 5 -9.08 10.21 7.22
C ILE A 5 -8.55 8.79 7.17
N ARG A 6 -8.88 8.03 8.19
CA ARG A 6 -8.68 6.59 8.15
C ARG A 6 -9.49 6.07 6.96
N ASP A 7 -8.86 5.25 6.15
CA ASP A 7 -9.48 4.52 5.05
C ASP A 7 -10.89 3.97 5.36
N SER A 8 -11.18 3.62 6.61
CA SER A 8 -12.50 3.18 7.09
C SER A 8 -13.63 4.19 6.79
N ASP A 9 -13.35 5.47 6.83
CA ASP A 9 -14.37 6.50 6.61
C ASP A 9 -14.60 6.72 5.10
N MET A 10 -13.55 6.69 4.31
CA MET A 10 -13.65 6.74 2.85
C MET A 10 -14.39 5.51 2.29
N ARG A 11 -14.07 4.31 2.78
CA ARG A 11 -14.77 3.07 2.39
C ARG A 11 -16.26 3.12 2.71
N ARG A 12 -16.59 3.60 3.90
CA ARG A 12 -17.98 3.74 4.33
C ARG A 12 -18.73 4.76 3.47
N ALA A 13 -18.12 5.92 3.20
CA ALA A 13 -18.68 6.95 2.33
C ALA A 13 -18.88 6.46 0.88
N ALA A 14 -18.00 5.57 0.40
CA ALA A 14 -18.13 4.93 -0.92
C ALA A 14 -19.16 3.79 -0.96
N GLY A 15 -19.74 3.38 0.17
CA GLY A 15 -20.60 2.21 0.27
C GLY A 15 -19.85 0.87 0.11
N LEU A 16 -18.56 0.83 0.38
CA LEU A 16 -17.66 -0.30 0.20
C LEU A 16 -17.00 -0.72 1.52
N GLY A 17 -17.75 -0.73 2.63
CA GLY A 17 -17.22 -0.94 3.98
C GLY A 17 -16.43 -2.23 4.22
N THR A 18 -16.62 -3.26 3.39
CA THR A 18 -15.89 -4.54 3.47
C THR A 18 -14.75 -4.64 2.46
N CYS A 19 -14.50 -3.60 1.64
CA CYS A 19 -13.41 -3.61 0.69
C CYS A 19 -12.07 -3.53 1.42
N GLU A 20 -11.12 -4.38 1.04
CA GLU A 20 -9.74 -4.25 1.50
C GLU A 20 -9.09 -3.07 0.80
N CYS A 21 -8.46 -2.18 1.55
CA CYS A 21 -7.81 -0.98 1.06
C CYS A 21 -6.51 -0.73 1.82
N CYS A 22 -5.67 0.17 1.30
CA CYS A 22 -4.48 0.65 1.98
C CYS A 22 -4.85 1.40 3.28
N ASP A 23 -3.93 1.48 4.22
CA ASP A 23 -4.20 2.04 5.55
C ASP A 23 -4.46 3.54 5.51
N TYR A 24 -3.72 4.27 4.63
CA TYR A 24 -3.81 5.72 4.54
C TYR A 24 -3.79 6.20 3.09
N VAL A 25 -4.31 7.41 2.91
CA VAL A 25 -4.20 8.18 1.68
C VAL A 25 -3.58 9.52 2.01
N ALA A 26 -2.53 9.90 1.28
CA ALA A 26 -1.88 11.19 1.40
C ALA A 26 -2.06 11.99 0.11
N ILE A 27 -2.33 13.30 0.24
CA ILE A 27 -2.53 14.20 -0.88
C ILE A 27 -1.45 15.29 -0.84
N SER A 28 -0.84 15.60 -1.98
CA SER A 28 0.10 16.71 -2.05
C SER A 28 -0.59 18.04 -1.79
N LYS A 29 0.12 18.99 -1.15
CA LYS A 29 -0.40 20.34 -0.87
C LYS A 29 -0.89 21.05 -2.14
N LYS A 30 -0.27 20.78 -3.28
CA LYS A 30 -0.68 21.31 -4.58
C LYS A 30 -1.81 20.52 -5.23
N LYS A 31 -2.27 19.44 -4.60
CA LYS A 31 -3.28 18.51 -5.14
C LYS A 31 -2.90 17.94 -6.52
N GLU A 32 -1.61 17.71 -6.76
CA GLU A 32 -1.07 17.19 -8.02
C GLU A 32 -0.76 15.69 -7.95
N SER A 33 -0.71 15.12 -6.74
CA SER A 33 -0.47 13.68 -6.56
C SER A 33 -1.18 13.14 -5.33
N LEU A 34 -1.53 11.87 -5.42
CA LEU A 34 -2.16 11.09 -4.38
C LEU A 34 -1.32 9.84 -4.13
N VAL A 35 -1.06 9.56 -2.87
CA VAL A 35 -0.29 8.39 -2.44
C VAL A 35 -1.17 7.47 -1.62
N PHE A 36 -1.28 6.22 -2.02
CA PHE A 36 -1.80 5.15 -1.19
C PHE A 36 -0.65 4.58 -0.36
N ILE A 37 -0.83 4.54 0.95
CA ILE A 37 0.16 4.07 1.90
C ILE A 37 -0.38 2.83 2.59
N GLU A 38 0.39 1.76 2.52
CA GLU A 38 0.14 0.50 3.20
C GLU A 38 1.27 0.23 4.18
N GLU A 39 0.95 0.03 5.44
CA GLU A 39 1.92 -0.37 6.48
C GLU A 39 1.90 -1.90 6.63
N THR A 40 3.07 -2.51 6.67
CA THR A 40 3.19 -3.95 6.85
C THR A 40 4.32 -4.32 7.80
N ASP A 41 4.03 -5.22 8.71
CA ASP A 41 5.03 -5.91 9.53
C ASP A 41 5.39 -7.24 8.85
N LEU A 42 6.37 -7.18 7.95
CA LEU A 42 6.82 -8.37 7.22
C LEU A 42 7.43 -9.43 8.16
N GLU A 43 8.07 -9.05 9.26
CA GLU A 43 8.68 -10.00 10.20
C GLU A 43 7.61 -10.82 10.91
N SER A 44 6.57 -10.16 11.42
CA SER A 44 5.41 -10.83 12.01
C SER A 44 4.73 -11.72 10.98
N THR A 45 4.48 -11.21 9.78
CA THR A 45 3.89 -11.98 8.68
C THR A 45 4.68 -13.23 8.35
N ILE A 46 6.03 -13.13 8.25
CA ILE A 46 6.91 -14.27 7.98
C ILE A 46 6.83 -15.30 9.12
N THR A 47 6.82 -14.83 10.36
CA THR A 47 6.79 -15.70 11.54
C THR A 47 5.49 -16.48 11.61
N ASP A 48 4.36 -15.80 11.47
CA ASP A 48 3.04 -16.43 11.50
C ASP A 48 2.87 -17.42 10.33
N PHE A 49 3.38 -17.05 9.16
CA PHE A 49 3.36 -17.91 7.98
C PHE A 49 4.16 -19.19 8.18
N LYS A 50 5.39 -19.09 8.70
CA LYS A 50 6.22 -20.25 8.99
C LYS A 50 5.56 -21.21 9.99
N GLN A 51 4.87 -20.68 10.99
CA GLN A 51 4.11 -21.51 11.95
C GLN A 51 2.92 -22.21 11.27
N LYS A 52 2.13 -21.46 10.49
CA LYS A 52 0.95 -21.98 9.80
C LYS A 52 1.28 -23.08 8.79
N TYR A 53 2.38 -22.95 8.08
CA TYR A 53 2.80 -23.84 7.01
C TYR A 53 4.06 -24.65 7.34
N ALA A 54 4.26 -24.98 8.61
CA ALA A 54 5.42 -25.73 9.10
C ALA A 54 5.57 -27.14 8.46
N TYR A 55 4.52 -27.66 7.86
CA TYR A 55 4.50 -28.94 7.16
C TYR A 55 5.09 -28.88 5.73
N LEU A 56 5.30 -27.70 5.17
CA LEU A 56 5.93 -27.50 3.86
C LEU A 56 7.45 -27.45 3.98
N ASN A 57 8.15 -27.84 2.93
CA ASN A 57 9.59 -27.58 2.84
C ASN A 57 9.89 -26.08 2.70
N ALA A 58 11.13 -25.69 2.96
CA ALA A 58 11.53 -24.27 3.01
C ALA A 58 11.30 -23.54 1.67
N ALA A 59 11.52 -24.21 0.54
CA ALA A 59 11.35 -23.58 -0.78
C ALA A 59 9.87 -23.30 -1.07
N ASP A 60 8.98 -24.26 -0.81
CA ASP A 60 7.54 -24.10 -1.00
C ASP A 60 6.97 -23.05 -0.02
N GLN A 61 7.48 -23.00 1.22
CA GLN A 61 7.10 -21.94 2.17
C GLN A 61 7.42 -20.55 1.62
N VAL A 62 8.60 -20.32 1.08
CA VAL A 62 9.01 -19.02 0.54
C VAL A 62 8.14 -18.61 -0.65
N GLU A 63 7.89 -19.53 -1.59
CA GLU A 63 7.05 -19.22 -2.75
C GLU A 63 5.60 -18.94 -2.37
N LEU A 64 5.04 -19.71 -1.43
CA LEU A 64 3.67 -19.50 -0.96
C LEU A 64 3.53 -18.21 -0.15
N LEU A 65 4.47 -17.92 0.75
CA LEU A 65 4.53 -16.67 1.49
C LEU A 65 4.52 -15.46 0.54
N TYR A 66 5.39 -15.52 -0.46
CA TYR A 66 5.49 -14.48 -1.46
C TYR A 66 4.16 -14.28 -2.20
N ALA A 67 3.52 -15.37 -2.61
CA ALA A 67 2.24 -15.31 -3.31
C ALA A 67 1.10 -14.71 -2.45
N GLU A 68 1.05 -15.07 -1.15
CA GLU A 68 0.04 -14.53 -0.22
C GLU A 68 0.25 -13.05 0.08
N VAL A 69 1.46 -12.65 0.45
CA VAL A 69 1.80 -11.24 0.73
C VAL A 69 1.51 -10.35 -0.48
N LEU A 70 1.88 -10.85 -1.66
CA LEU A 70 1.65 -10.16 -2.89
C LEU A 70 0.18 -9.97 -3.24
N LYS A 71 -0.61 -11.02 -3.07
CA LYS A 71 -2.05 -11.00 -3.29
C LYS A 71 -2.72 -9.99 -2.36
N GLU A 72 -2.33 -9.97 -1.09
CA GLU A 72 -2.86 -9.04 -0.10
C GLU A 72 -2.65 -7.58 -0.54
N HIS A 73 -1.40 -7.19 -0.80
CA HIS A 73 -1.10 -5.81 -1.19
C HIS A 73 -1.75 -5.39 -2.52
N ARG A 74 -1.91 -6.33 -3.45
CA ARG A 74 -2.69 -6.06 -4.66
C ARG A 74 -4.15 -5.78 -4.38
N LEU A 75 -4.78 -6.60 -3.56
CA LEU A 75 -6.20 -6.41 -3.22
C LEU A 75 -6.41 -5.07 -2.52
N LYS A 76 -5.53 -4.68 -1.61
CA LYS A 76 -5.57 -3.39 -0.94
C LYS A 76 -5.40 -2.23 -1.92
N LEU A 77 -4.43 -2.32 -2.84
CA LEU A 77 -4.23 -1.29 -3.86
C LEU A 77 -5.46 -1.15 -4.78
N TYR A 78 -5.96 -2.27 -5.30
CA TYR A 78 -7.13 -2.25 -6.20
C TYR A 78 -8.40 -1.81 -5.48
N GLY A 79 -8.55 -2.21 -4.22
CA GLY A 79 -9.65 -1.76 -3.37
C GLY A 79 -9.62 -0.25 -3.14
N SER A 80 -8.45 0.31 -2.86
CA SER A 80 -8.27 1.76 -2.71
C SER A 80 -8.64 2.52 -3.98
N MET A 81 -8.21 2.03 -5.14
CA MET A 81 -8.60 2.60 -6.43
C MET A 81 -10.10 2.50 -6.68
N LEU A 82 -10.72 1.37 -6.33
CA LEU A 82 -12.17 1.20 -6.46
C LEU A 82 -12.94 2.17 -5.57
N VAL A 83 -12.52 2.34 -4.31
CA VAL A 83 -13.10 3.32 -3.38
C VAL A 83 -13.01 4.72 -3.97
N LEU A 84 -11.85 5.11 -4.46
CA LEU A 84 -11.63 6.42 -5.09
C LEU A 84 -12.54 6.63 -6.31
N CYS A 85 -12.64 5.63 -7.18
CA CYS A 85 -13.53 5.67 -8.33
C CYS A 85 -15.02 5.80 -7.93
N ARG A 86 -15.43 5.11 -6.87
CA ARG A 86 -16.82 5.22 -6.37
C ARG A 86 -17.10 6.58 -5.76
N LEU A 87 -16.15 7.14 -5.00
CA LEU A 87 -16.29 8.48 -4.44
C LEU A 87 -16.38 9.55 -5.54
N SER A 88 -15.67 9.39 -6.64
CA SER A 88 -15.73 10.34 -7.76
C SER A 88 -17.11 10.44 -8.42
N ASN A 89 -17.96 9.42 -8.27
CA ASN A 89 -19.33 9.46 -8.77
C ASN A 89 -20.29 10.31 -7.91
N SER A 90 -19.90 10.54 -6.65
CA SER A 90 -20.75 11.25 -5.68
C SER A 90 -20.13 12.55 -5.15
N ARG A 91 -18.87 12.82 -5.48
CA ARG A 91 -18.11 13.97 -4.99
C ARG A 91 -17.39 14.67 -6.14
N ASP A 92 -17.81 15.87 -6.47
CA ASP A 92 -17.23 16.66 -7.57
C ASP A 92 -15.76 17.04 -7.32
N ASP A 93 -15.37 17.25 -6.07
CA ASP A 93 -13.97 17.51 -5.69
C ASP A 93 -13.05 16.33 -6.02
N VAL A 94 -13.48 15.10 -5.73
CA VAL A 94 -12.76 13.87 -6.09
C VAL A 94 -12.76 13.68 -7.61
N LYS A 95 -13.89 13.90 -8.27
CA LYS A 95 -14.01 13.80 -9.72
C LYS A 95 -13.08 14.77 -10.45
N ALA A 96 -12.97 16.01 -9.98
CA ALA A 96 -12.08 17.01 -10.56
C ALA A 96 -10.60 16.66 -10.34
N PHE A 97 -10.30 15.96 -9.25
CA PHE A 97 -8.95 15.57 -8.89
C PHE A 97 -8.39 14.43 -9.76
N LEU A 98 -9.22 13.40 -10.08
CA LEU A 98 -8.75 12.16 -10.70
C LEU A 98 -8.01 12.31 -12.04
N PRO A 99 -8.47 13.12 -13.02
CA PRO A 99 -7.90 13.10 -14.36
C PRO A 99 -6.48 13.66 -14.47
N ASN A 100 -6.04 14.47 -13.51
CA ASN A 100 -4.84 15.31 -13.63
C ASN A 100 -3.75 14.96 -12.60
N ASN A 101 -3.94 13.90 -11.82
CA ASN A 101 -3.06 13.60 -10.72
C ASN A 101 -2.23 12.34 -10.94
N ALA A 102 -0.99 12.42 -10.47
CA ALA A 102 -0.12 11.27 -10.36
C ALA A 102 -0.55 10.40 -9.17
N PHE A 103 -0.69 9.11 -9.40
CA PHE A 103 -0.96 8.13 -8.36
C PHE A 103 0.32 7.44 -7.93
N GLN A 104 0.51 7.29 -6.64
CA GLN A 104 1.66 6.61 -6.06
C GLN A 104 1.18 5.54 -5.08
N PHE A 105 1.95 4.46 -4.96
CA PHE A 105 1.75 3.45 -3.93
C PHE A 105 3.04 3.28 -3.13
N TRP A 106 2.95 3.42 -1.82
CA TRP A 106 4.06 3.21 -0.90
C TRP A 106 3.74 2.07 0.06
N LEU A 107 4.57 1.04 0.01
CA LEU A 107 4.57 -0.01 1.01
C LEU A 107 5.57 0.35 2.10
N VAL A 108 5.07 0.57 3.31
CA VAL A 108 5.86 0.96 4.48
C VAL A 108 6.13 -0.26 5.33
N ILE A 109 7.40 -0.60 5.49
CA ILE A 109 7.83 -1.72 6.34
C ILE A 109 8.06 -1.19 7.76
N THR A 110 7.28 -1.70 8.71
CA THR A 110 7.30 -1.27 10.11
C THR A 110 8.26 -2.07 10.98
N SER A 111 8.66 -3.28 10.54
CA SER A 111 9.58 -4.12 11.29
C SER A 111 11.04 -3.66 11.16
N GLU A 112 11.71 -3.55 12.29
CA GLU A 112 13.17 -3.46 12.35
C GLU A 112 13.71 -4.89 12.42
N SER A 113 14.02 -5.49 11.28
CA SER A 113 14.38 -6.89 11.20
C SER A 113 15.80 -7.19 11.72
N SER A 114 15.91 -8.23 12.51
CA SER A 114 17.18 -8.89 12.83
C SER A 114 17.68 -9.83 11.72
N ASP A 115 16.80 -10.24 10.78
CA ASP A 115 17.13 -11.13 9.67
C ASP A 115 17.03 -10.41 8.32
N SER A 116 18.03 -9.57 8.06
CA SER A 116 18.06 -8.67 6.91
C SER A 116 17.98 -9.40 5.56
N ILE A 117 18.51 -10.62 5.44
CA ILE A 117 18.61 -11.34 4.16
C ILE A 117 17.25 -11.76 3.63
N VAL A 118 16.38 -12.33 4.48
CA VAL A 118 15.03 -12.75 4.06
C VAL A 118 14.17 -11.53 3.76
N LEU A 119 14.30 -10.49 4.57
CA LEU A 119 13.56 -9.24 4.37
C LEU A 119 13.98 -8.54 3.08
N ASP A 120 15.29 -8.45 2.81
CA ASP A 120 15.83 -7.88 1.57
C ASP A 120 15.34 -8.66 0.34
N TYR A 121 15.38 -9.99 0.41
CA TYR A 121 14.89 -10.85 -0.67
C TYR A 121 13.39 -10.64 -0.96
N LEU A 122 12.55 -10.63 0.08
CA LEU A 122 11.12 -10.38 -0.07
C LEU A 122 10.85 -8.97 -0.60
N THR A 123 11.57 -7.99 -0.09
CA THR A 123 11.46 -6.60 -0.52
C THR A 123 11.79 -6.44 -2.00
N ASP A 124 12.86 -7.07 -2.47
CA ASP A 124 13.25 -7.02 -3.88
C ASP A 124 12.24 -7.73 -4.79
N ARG A 125 11.73 -8.88 -4.37
CA ARG A 125 10.67 -9.58 -5.10
C ARG A 125 9.37 -8.78 -5.14
N LEU A 126 8.94 -8.21 -4.01
CA LEU A 126 7.76 -7.34 -3.93
C LEU A 126 7.92 -6.10 -4.83
N ARG A 127 9.10 -5.49 -4.81
CA ARG A 127 9.40 -4.34 -5.68
C ARG A 127 9.28 -4.70 -7.16
N GLY A 128 9.84 -5.83 -7.57
CA GLY A 128 9.74 -6.33 -8.95
C GLY A 128 8.30 -6.56 -9.38
N PHE A 129 7.49 -7.07 -8.48
CA PHE A 129 6.10 -7.39 -8.75
C PHE A 129 5.15 -6.18 -8.71
N LEU A 130 5.29 -5.31 -7.72
CA LEU A 130 4.50 -4.07 -7.64
C LEU A 130 4.75 -3.17 -8.86
N LYS A 131 5.90 -3.33 -9.52
CA LYS A 131 6.25 -2.73 -10.82
C LYS A 131 5.74 -3.52 -12.03
N SER A 132 4.82 -4.47 -11.86
CA SER A 132 4.21 -5.20 -12.96
C SER A 132 3.52 -4.26 -13.97
N PRO A 133 3.30 -4.66 -15.24
CA PRO A 133 2.67 -3.81 -16.25
C PRO A 133 1.37 -3.17 -15.77
N LEU A 134 0.47 -3.95 -15.15
CA LEU A 134 -0.81 -3.43 -14.65
C LEU A 134 -0.63 -2.35 -13.58
N THR A 135 0.27 -2.56 -12.63
CA THR A 135 0.55 -1.56 -11.60
C THR A 135 1.17 -0.30 -12.19
N ARG A 136 2.02 -0.43 -13.24
CA ARG A 136 2.60 0.73 -13.94
C ARG A 136 1.57 1.54 -14.70
N GLU A 137 0.54 0.93 -15.23
CA GLU A 137 -0.55 1.63 -15.88
C GLU A 137 -1.42 2.42 -14.89
N MET A 138 -1.53 1.92 -13.66
CA MET A 138 -2.31 2.53 -12.60
C MET A 138 -1.51 3.54 -11.76
N MET A 139 -0.23 3.29 -11.54
CA MET A 139 0.63 4.01 -10.60
C MET A 139 1.84 4.59 -11.30
N ASN A 140 2.06 5.89 -11.09
CA ASN A 140 3.25 6.57 -11.59
C ASN A 140 4.52 6.18 -10.80
N VAL A 141 4.36 5.95 -9.50
CA VAL A 141 5.43 5.55 -8.60
C VAL A 141 4.96 4.42 -7.70
N VAL A 142 5.80 3.39 -7.57
CA VAL A 142 5.66 2.35 -6.55
C VAL A 142 6.96 2.28 -5.77
N ASP A 143 6.89 2.40 -4.46
CA ASP A 143 8.07 2.39 -3.62
C ASP A 143 7.88 1.56 -2.35
N ILE A 144 8.97 1.02 -1.83
CA ILE A 144 9.03 0.31 -0.57
C ILE A 144 9.98 1.06 0.33
N ILE A 145 9.49 1.50 1.47
CA ILE A 145 10.23 2.38 2.39
C ILE A 145 10.17 1.85 3.83
N PRO A 146 11.25 1.97 4.60
CA PRO A 146 11.17 1.72 6.03
C PRO A 146 10.35 2.80 6.73
N SER A 147 9.61 2.43 7.78
CA SER A 147 8.76 3.35 8.55
C SER A 147 9.53 4.56 9.08
N THR A 148 10.79 4.37 9.44
CA THR A 148 11.68 5.45 9.92
C THR A 148 11.88 6.58 8.89
N LYS A 149 11.68 6.32 7.60
CA LYS A 149 11.82 7.30 6.52
C LYS A 149 10.49 7.86 6.02
N LEU A 150 9.37 7.40 6.53
CA LEU A 150 8.05 7.83 6.06
C LEU A 150 7.84 9.34 6.24
N ALA A 151 8.12 9.86 7.44
CA ALA A 151 7.93 11.29 7.74
C ALA A 151 8.82 12.19 6.87
N GLU A 152 10.08 11.80 6.66
CA GLU A 152 11.00 12.51 5.77
C GLU A 152 10.48 12.54 4.33
N LYS A 153 10.01 11.41 3.82
CA LYS A 153 9.51 11.27 2.46
C LYS A 153 8.22 12.07 2.24
N LEU A 154 7.29 12.05 3.20
CA LEU A 154 6.07 12.86 3.17
C LEU A 154 6.42 14.35 3.12
N SER A 155 7.36 14.79 3.96
CA SER A 155 7.82 16.17 4.00
C SER A 155 8.49 16.59 2.69
N ALA A 156 9.35 15.75 2.12
CA ALA A 156 10.05 16.02 0.87
C ALA A 156 9.11 16.18 -0.33
N GLN A 157 7.99 15.47 -0.33
CA GLN A 157 6.97 15.60 -1.39
C GLN A 157 5.86 16.61 -1.05
N ALA A 158 5.99 17.34 0.06
CA ALA A 158 4.96 18.24 0.58
C ALA A 158 3.58 17.57 0.66
N MET A 159 3.57 16.29 1.08
CA MET A 159 2.35 15.51 1.26
C MET A 159 1.69 15.83 2.59
N GLN A 160 0.38 15.72 2.61
CA GLN A 160 -0.42 15.71 3.83
C GLN A 160 -1.15 14.37 3.88
N ILE A 161 -1.13 13.75 5.04
CA ILE A 161 -1.99 12.60 5.33
C ILE A 161 -3.32 13.17 5.80
N ASP A 162 -4.36 12.95 5.03
CA ASP A 162 -5.73 13.31 5.36
C ASP A 162 -6.46 12.13 6.01
#